data_d44151a12bd1705622f23565ccd9533d
#
_entry.id   d44151a12bd1705622f23565ccd9533d
#
_cell.length_a   1.000
_cell.length_b   1.000
_cell.length_c   1.000
_cell.angle_alpha   90.00
_cell.angle_beta   90.00
_cell.angle_gamma   90.00
#
_symmetry.space_group_name_H-M   'P 1'
#
loop_
_entity.id
_entity.type
_entity.pdbx_description
1 polymer ?
#
loop_
_entity_poly.entity_id
_entity_poly.type
_entity_poly.pdbx_seq_one_letter_code
_entity_poly.pdbx_strand_id
1 'polypeptide(L)'
;MKKFENISTKPGFMKHNGGLMFRKINKNKYQFKTTVKKIHLNRAGITHGGFLSGIIDAGSGTAVHRASGNKHVCVTISLDIKFNYFKLIIFYPFI
;
A
#
# COMPACT_ATOMS: atom_id res chain seq x y z
N MET A 1 15.74 -6.11 12.81
CA MET A 1 14.48 -5.67 12.16
C MET A 1 13.93 -6.79 11.30
N LYS A 2 12.64 -7.02 11.37
CA LYS A 2 12.00 -8.07 10.58
C LYS A 2 12.05 -7.74 9.10
N LYS A 3 12.18 -8.77 8.27
CA LYS A 3 12.13 -8.63 6.83
C LYS A 3 10.71 -8.31 6.37
N PHE A 4 10.61 -7.63 5.25
CA PHE A 4 9.32 -7.50 4.56
C PHE A 4 8.85 -8.86 4.07
N GLU A 5 7.55 -9.09 4.16
CA GLU A 5 6.91 -10.26 3.58
C GLU A 5 5.92 -9.82 2.50
N ASN A 6 5.77 -10.63 1.48
CA ASN A 6 4.76 -10.39 0.46
C ASN A 6 3.41 -10.86 0.99
N ILE A 7 2.47 -9.93 1.14
CA ILE A 7 1.13 -10.24 1.62
C ILE A 7 0.10 -10.34 0.49
N SER A 8 0.54 -10.20 -0.76
CA SER A 8 -0.34 -10.21 -1.93
C SER A 8 -0.15 -11.49 -2.73
N THR A 9 -0.23 -12.64 -2.05
CA THR A 9 0.02 -13.94 -2.67
C THR A 9 -1.21 -14.51 -3.36
N LYS A 10 -2.40 -14.11 -2.92
CA LYS A 10 -3.66 -14.57 -3.51
C LYS A 10 -4.10 -13.63 -4.62
N PRO A 11 -4.81 -14.12 -5.65
CA PRO A 11 -5.37 -13.27 -6.69
C PRO A 11 -6.23 -12.16 -6.10
N GLY A 12 -6.09 -10.96 -6.65
CA GLY A 12 -6.84 -9.80 -6.21
C GLY A 12 -6.17 -8.51 -6.63
N PHE A 13 -6.72 -7.39 -6.19
CA PHE A 13 -6.30 -6.07 -6.62
C PHE A 13 -4.80 -5.84 -6.43
N MET A 14 -4.29 -6.10 -5.23
CA MET A 14 -2.88 -5.81 -4.95
C MET A 14 -1.91 -6.70 -5.70
N LYS A 15 -2.21 -7.99 -5.80
CA LYS A 15 -1.38 -8.90 -6.59
C LYS A 15 -1.35 -8.49 -8.05
N HIS A 16 -2.51 -8.12 -8.60
CA HIS A 16 -2.62 -7.66 -9.98
C HIS A 16 -1.85 -6.37 -10.22
N ASN A 17 -1.76 -5.50 -9.23
CA ASN A 17 -1.11 -4.20 -9.33
C ASN A 17 0.30 -4.15 -8.75
N GLY A 18 0.99 -5.26 -8.73
CA GLY A 18 2.42 -5.29 -8.38
C GLY A 18 2.74 -5.77 -6.98
N GLY A 19 1.74 -6.06 -6.19
CA GLY A 19 1.92 -6.61 -4.86
C GLY A 19 2.20 -5.59 -3.78
N LEU A 20 2.17 -6.04 -2.55
CA LEU A 20 2.43 -5.22 -1.37
C LEU A 20 3.32 -5.98 -0.42
N MET A 21 4.42 -5.35 -0.03
CA MET A 21 5.34 -5.86 0.98
C MET A 21 5.00 -5.23 2.32
N PHE A 22 5.09 -6.00 3.38
CA PHE A 22 4.59 -5.60 4.68
C PHE A 22 5.49 -6.12 5.79
N ARG A 23 5.65 -5.34 6.85
CA ARG A 23 6.34 -5.81 8.05
C ARG A 23 5.87 -5.05 9.29
N LYS A 24 5.97 -5.71 10.43
CA LYS A 24 5.71 -5.10 11.73
C LYS A 24 7.02 -4.57 12.30
N ILE A 25 7.03 -3.31 12.73
CA ILE A 25 8.19 -2.71 13.38
C ILE A 25 8.12 -2.94 14.89
N ASN A 26 6.98 -2.62 15.49
CA ASN A 26 6.67 -2.90 16.89
C ASN A 26 5.15 -3.01 17.04
N LYS A 27 4.65 -3.17 18.25
CA LYS A 27 3.21 -3.40 18.47
C LYS A 27 2.32 -2.27 17.96
N ASN A 28 2.86 -1.08 17.76
CA ASN A 28 2.09 0.09 17.34
C ASN A 28 2.49 0.62 15.97
N LYS A 29 3.42 -0.05 15.29
CA LYS A 29 3.97 0.48 14.06
C LYS A 29 4.17 -0.61 13.01
N TYR A 30 3.66 -0.35 11.83
CA TYR A 30 3.78 -1.22 10.67
C TYR A 30 4.35 -0.44 9.50
N GLN A 31 4.99 -1.15 8.59
CA GLN A 31 5.51 -0.58 7.36
C GLN A 31 5.03 -1.39 6.17
N PHE A 32 4.70 -0.70 5.09
CA PHE A 32 4.38 -1.38 3.84
C PHE A 32 4.98 -0.60 2.69
N LYS A 33 5.27 -1.30 1.61
CA LYS A 33 5.87 -0.72 0.43
C LYS A 33 5.49 -1.47 -0.83
N THR A 34 5.58 -0.78 -1.94
CA THR A 34 5.43 -1.36 -3.26
C THR A 34 6.34 -0.64 -4.23
N THR A 35 6.51 -1.20 -5.43
CA THR A 35 7.29 -0.56 -6.48
C THR A 35 6.37 0.07 -7.49
N VAL A 36 6.59 1.33 -7.79
CA VAL A 36 5.83 2.04 -8.81
C VAL A 36 6.36 1.65 -10.19
N LYS A 37 5.48 1.21 -11.07
CA LYS A 37 5.78 0.84 -12.44
C LYS A 37 5.01 1.74 -13.39
N LYS A 38 5.30 1.64 -14.69
CA LYS A 38 4.61 2.45 -15.70
C LYS A 38 3.09 2.31 -15.64
N ILE A 39 2.58 1.11 -15.36
CA ILE A 39 1.13 0.88 -15.26
C ILE A 39 0.48 1.66 -14.12
N HIS A 40 1.27 2.17 -13.19
CA HIS A 40 0.75 2.92 -12.04
C HIS A 40 0.75 4.44 -12.26
N LEU A 41 1.19 4.88 -13.44
CA LEU A 41 1.27 6.30 -13.73
C LEU A 41 -0.02 6.79 -14.40
N ASN A 42 -0.34 8.06 -14.17
CA ASN A 42 -1.39 8.72 -14.90
C ASN A 42 -0.86 9.26 -16.24
N ARG A 43 -1.71 9.94 -17.00
CA ARG A 43 -1.34 10.46 -18.32
C ARG A 43 -0.20 11.48 -18.27
N ALA A 44 -0.01 12.15 -17.14
CA ALA A 44 1.06 13.12 -16.98
C ALA A 44 2.40 12.48 -16.56
N GLY A 45 2.47 11.15 -16.44
CA GLY A 45 3.68 10.45 -16.04
C GLY A 45 3.95 10.50 -14.54
N ILE A 46 2.93 10.78 -13.75
CA ILE A 46 3.00 10.88 -12.30
C ILE A 46 2.24 9.69 -11.70
N THR A 47 2.68 9.18 -10.56
CA THR A 47 1.99 8.10 -9.89
C THR A 47 0.51 8.45 -9.70
N HIS A 48 -0.38 7.59 -10.20
CA HIS A 48 -1.81 7.81 -10.12
C HIS A 48 -2.28 7.84 -8.67
N GLY A 49 -3.07 8.87 -8.33
CA GLY A 49 -3.58 9.03 -6.96
C GLY A 49 -4.44 7.85 -6.49
N GLY A 50 -5.18 7.24 -7.42
CA GLY A 50 -5.94 6.04 -7.13
C GLY A 50 -5.07 4.86 -6.73
N PHE A 51 -3.89 4.72 -7.35
CA PHE A 51 -2.94 3.68 -6.97
C PHE A 51 -2.40 3.93 -5.55
N LEU A 52 -2.00 5.17 -5.27
CA LEU A 52 -1.54 5.55 -3.92
C LEU A 52 -2.62 5.30 -2.87
N SER A 53 -3.85 5.68 -3.18
CA SER A 53 -4.99 5.46 -2.27
C SER A 53 -5.21 3.97 -2.01
N GLY A 54 -5.11 3.15 -3.05
CA GLY A 54 -5.23 1.69 -2.93
C GLY A 54 -4.14 1.09 -2.05
N ILE A 55 -2.90 1.57 -2.18
CA ILE A 55 -1.78 1.12 -1.34
C ILE A 55 -2.02 1.46 0.13
N ILE A 56 -2.43 2.69 0.39
CA ILE A 56 -2.69 3.15 1.76
C ILE A 56 -3.84 2.35 2.37
N ASP A 57 -4.88 2.13 1.61
CA ASP A 57 -6.04 1.34 2.05
C ASP A 57 -5.65 -0.10 2.38
N ALA A 58 -4.95 -0.75 1.47
CA ALA A 58 -4.54 -2.14 1.64
C ALA A 58 -3.56 -2.32 2.81
N GLY A 59 -2.58 -1.43 2.91
CA GLY A 59 -1.58 -1.49 3.99
C GLY A 59 -2.20 -1.23 5.36
N SER A 60 -3.04 -0.20 5.45
CA SER A 60 -3.72 0.15 6.70
C SER A 60 -4.67 -0.95 7.14
N GLY A 61 -5.43 -1.52 6.21
CA GLY A 61 -6.34 -2.62 6.51
C GLY A 61 -5.61 -3.85 7.02
N THR A 62 -4.46 -4.17 6.41
CA THR A 62 -3.61 -5.26 6.86
C THR A 62 -3.07 -5.00 8.27
N ALA A 63 -2.65 -3.77 8.55
CA ALA A 63 -2.14 -3.41 9.87
C ALA A 63 -3.21 -3.61 10.96
N VAL A 64 -4.43 -3.17 10.70
CA VAL A 64 -5.55 -3.34 11.63
C VAL A 64 -5.86 -4.83 11.82
N HIS A 65 -5.89 -5.60 10.74
CA HIS A 65 -6.11 -7.03 10.82
C HIS A 65 -5.05 -7.71 11.70
N ARG A 66 -3.77 -7.39 11.47
CA ARG A 66 -2.67 -7.95 12.26
C ARG A 66 -2.70 -7.50 13.72
N ALA A 67 -3.06 -6.24 13.97
CA ALA A 67 -3.18 -5.70 15.32
C ALA A 67 -4.29 -6.40 16.10
N SER A 68 -5.32 -6.89 15.43
CA SER A 68 -6.41 -7.65 16.06
C SER A 68 -6.05 -9.13 16.32
N GLY A 69 -4.80 -9.53 16.06
CA GLY A 69 -4.38 -10.92 16.16
C GLY A 69 -4.95 -11.79 15.05
N ASN A 70 -5.17 -11.21 13.88
CA ASN A 70 -5.76 -11.86 12.70
C ASN A 70 -7.20 -12.37 12.94
N LYS A 71 -7.88 -11.75 13.88
CA LYS A 71 -9.24 -12.18 14.26
C LYS A 71 -10.35 -11.47 13.49
N HIS A 72 -10.08 -10.27 12.98
CA HIS A 72 -11.10 -9.44 12.35
C HIS A 72 -10.71 -9.06 10.94
N VAL A 73 -11.64 -9.19 10.02
CA VAL A 73 -11.52 -8.62 8.69
C VAL A 73 -11.90 -7.14 8.77
N CYS A 74 -11.06 -6.30 8.19
CA CYS A 74 -11.26 -4.86 8.21
C CYS A 74 -11.88 -4.41 6.89
N VAL A 75 -12.92 -3.59 6.98
CA VAL A 75 -13.57 -2.97 5.82
C VAL A 75 -13.46 -1.46 5.97
N THR A 76 -12.96 -0.80 4.95
CA THR A 76 -12.80 0.66 4.96
C THR A 76 -14.15 1.33 4.80
N ILE A 77 -14.52 2.17 5.75
CA ILE A 77 -15.75 2.97 5.69
C ILE A 77 -15.48 4.30 4.99
N SER A 78 -14.34 4.93 5.33
CA SER A 78 -13.94 6.17 4.69
C SER A 78 -12.43 6.26 4.61
N LEU A 79 -11.95 6.94 3.59
CA LEU A 79 -10.53 7.15 3.35
C LEU A 79 -10.35 8.59 2.89
N ASP A 80 -9.59 9.38 3.65
CA ASP A 80 -9.30 10.76 3.32
C ASP A 80 -7.79 10.92 3.13
N ILE A 81 -7.36 11.23 1.91
CA ILE A 81 -5.96 11.38 1.56
C ILE A 81 -5.76 12.74 0.91
N LYS A 82 -4.76 13.47 1.42
CA LYS A 82 -4.39 14.77 0.85
C LYS A 82 -3.05 14.65 0.15
N PHE A 83 -3.02 15.03 -1.11
CA PHE A 83 -1.79 15.09 -1.90
C PHE A 83 -1.30 16.53 -1.87
N ASN A 84 -0.40 16.82 -0.93
CA ASN A 84 -0.04 18.20 -0.59
C ASN A 84 0.91 18.87 -1.56
N TYR A 85 1.61 18.12 -2.38
CA TYR A 85 2.39 18.71 -3.46
C TYR A 85 2.46 17.79 -4.65
N PHE A 86 2.70 18.43 -5.77
CA PHE A 86 2.83 17.80 -7.06
C PHE A 86 4.29 17.51 -7.33
N LYS A 87 4.60 16.27 -7.63
CA LYS A 87 5.96 15.86 -7.97
C LYS A 87 5.92 14.79 -9.05
N LEU A 88 6.75 14.98 -10.06
CA LEU A 88 6.93 13.97 -11.07
C LEU A 88 7.73 12.81 -10.48
N ILE A 89 7.11 11.62 -10.41
CA ILE A 89 7.73 10.45 -9.80
C ILE A 89 7.73 9.33 -10.83
N ILE A 90 8.67 9.38 -11.76
CA ILE A 90 8.74 8.39 -12.84
C ILE A 90 9.46 7.12 -12.40
N PHE A 91 10.45 7.26 -11.54
CA PHE A 91 11.35 6.17 -11.19
C PHE A 91 11.50 5.95 -9.68
N TYR A 92 10.54 6.35 -8.88
CA TYR A 92 10.59 6.04 -7.47
C TYR A 92 10.28 4.57 -7.25
N PRO A 93 11.18 3.82 -6.62
CA PRO A 93 10.96 2.40 -6.42
C PRO A 93 9.97 2.09 -5.30
N PHE A 94 9.63 3.07 -4.42
CA PHE A 94 8.80 2.84 -3.25
C PHE A 94 7.75 3.92 -3.06
N ILE A 95 6.71 3.54 -2.37
CA ILE A 95 5.67 4.43 -1.86
C ILE A 95 5.64 4.35 -0.35
#